data_8594005891d2fbbf8ae0957af5aaa027
#
_entry.id   8594005891d2fbbf8ae0957af5aaa027
#
_cell.length_a   1.000
_cell.length_b   1.000
_cell.length_c   1.000
_cell.angle_alpha   90.00
_cell.angle_beta   90.00
_cell.angle_gamma   90.00
#
_symmetry.space_group_name_H-M   'P 1'
#
loop_
_entity.id
_entity.type
_entity.pdbx_description
1 polymer ?
#
loop_
_entity_poly.entity_id
_entity_poly.type
_entity_poly.pdbx_seq_one_letter_code
_entity_poly.pdbx_strand_id
1 'polypeptide(L)' 'MKIAEIRKLTTEDLNKKLEENKKELFNLKFSASTGTLEKPHRIKELRHEVAKIKTVIRERELSESKEEAN' A
#
# COMPACT_ATOMS: atom_id res chain seq x y z
N MET A 1 2.24 9.20 0.34
CA MET A 1 3.72 9.11 0.22
C MET A 1 4.15 9.05 -1.23
N LYS A 2 5.28 9.65 -1.51
CA LYS A 2 5.87 9.56 -2.85
C LYS A 2 6.57 8.21 -3.01
N ILE A 3 6.57 7.69 -4.22
CA ILE A 3 7.17 6.38 -4.48
C ILE A 3 8.66 6.33 -4.13
N ALA A 4 9.38 7.44 -4.27
CA ALA A 4 10.79 7.52 -3.89
C ALA A 4 10.99 7.30 -2.38
N GLU A 5 10.06 7.78 -1.56
CA GLU A 5 10.10 7.56 -0.10
C GLU A 5 9.80 6.11 0.25
N ILE A 6 8.84 5.52 -0.46
CA ILE A 6 8.47 4.11 -0.28
C ILE A 6 9.66 3.20 -0.61
N ARG A 7 10.42 3.53 -1.64
CA ARG A 7 11.60 2.76 -2.05
C ARG A 7 12.73 2.77 -1.03
N LYS A 8 12.75 3.77 -0.14
CA LYS A 8 13.76 3.85 0.93
C LYS A 8 13.45 2.95 2.11
N LEU A 9 12.22 2.47 2.22
CA LEU A 9 11.78 1.64 3.34
C LEU A 9 12.26 0.19 3.17
N THR A 10 12.46 -0.51 4.30
CA THR A 10 12.76 -1.93 4.27
C THR A 10 11.52 -2.71 3.85
N THR A 11 11.71 -3.95 3.41
CA THR A 11 10.59 -4.81 3.01
C THR A 11 9.62 -5.04 4.19
N GLU A 12 10.16 -5.20 5.41
CA GLU A 12 9.32 -5.36 6.60
C GLU A 12 8.46 -4.12 6.85
N ASP A 13 9.06 -2.93 6.73
CA ASP A 13 8.33 -1.67 6.90
C ASP A 13 7.26 -1.51 5.83
N LEU A 14 7.56 -1.91 4.60
CA LEU A 14 6.58 -1.88 3.51
C LEU A 14 5.39 -2.79 3.79
N ASN A 15 5.65 -3.99 4.28
CA ASN A 15 4.58 -4.93 4.63
C ASN A 15 3.72 -4.40 5.77
N LYS A 16 4.33 -3.81 6.80
CA LYS A 16 3.60 -3.19 7.91
C LYS A 16 2.70 -2.06 7.42
N LYS A 17 3.26 -1.18 6.60
CA LYS A 17 2.48 -0.07 6.03
C LYS A 17 1.33 -0.57 5.17
N LEU A 18 1.59 -1.59 4.38
CA LEU A 18 0.56 -2.20 3.55
C LEU A 18 -0.60 -2.73 4.38
N GLU A 19 -0.29 -3.44 5.47
CA GLU A 19 -1.32 -3.97 6.37
C GLU A 19 -2.10 -2.84 7.06
N GLU A 20 -1.41 -1.83 7.56
CA GLU A 20 -2.04 -0.67 8.20
C GLU A 20 -2.99 0.05 7.24
N ASN A 21 -2.53 0.28 6.01
CA ASN A 21 -3.34 0.95 5.01
C ASN A 21 -4.55 0.11 4.60
N LYS A 22 -4.39 -1.21 4.51
CA LYS A 22 -5.50 -2.11 4.20
C LYS A 22 -6.55 -2.10 5.31
N LYS A 23 -6.12 -2.09 6.58
CA LYS A 23 -7.03 -2.01 7.72
C LYS A 23 -7.80 -0.70 7.72
N GLU A 24 -7.10 0.40 7.51
CA GLU A 24 -7.73 1.72 7.45
C GLU A 24 -8.72 1.79 6.30
N LEU A 25 -8.35 1.26 5.13
CA LEU A 25 -9.22 1.22 3.96
C LEU A 25 -10.47 0.40 4.23
N PHE A 26 -10.32 -0.74 4.89
CA PHE A 26 -11.45 -1.59 5.27
C PHE A 26 -12.40 -0.84 6.20
N ASN A 27 -11.85 -0.17 7.22
CA ASN A 27 -12.65 0.61 8.18
C ASN A 27 -13.40 1.74 7.48
N LEU A 28 -12.77 2.43 6.56
CA LEU A 28 -13.39 3.51 5.80
C LEU A 28 -14.51 2.99 4.89
N LYS A 29 -14.30 1.85 4.26
CA LYS A 29 -15.34 1.22 3.44
C LYS A 29 -16.53 0.79 4.28
N PHE A 30 -16.26 0.27 5.47
CA PHE A 30 -17.32 -0.10 6.41
C PHE A 30 -18.12 1.15 6.82
N SER A 31 -17.45 2.24 7.15
CA SER A 31 -18.11 3.50 7.48
C SER A 31 -18.95 4.02 6.31
N ALA A 32 -18.44 3.89 5.09
CA ALA A 32 -19.20 4.29 3.90
C ALA A 32 -20.48 3.48 3.74
N SER A 33 -20.43 2.17 4.03
CA SER A 33 -21.61 1.31 3.93
C SER A 33 -22.67 1.64 4.98
N THR A 34 -22.27 2.25 6.10
CA THR A 34 -23.21 2.70 7.13
C THR A 34 -23.67 4.15 6.93
N GLY A 35 -23.19 4.79 5.85
CA GLY A 35 -23.56 6.16 5.54
C GLY A 35 -22.85 7.23 6.34
N THR A 36 -21.81 6.87 7.10
CA THR A 36 -21.10 7.80 7.97
C THR A 36 -19.82 8.35 7.38
N LEU A 37 -19.48 7.98 6.16
CA LEU A 37 -18.24 8.43 5.51
C LEU A 37 -18.31 9.91 5.16
N GLU A 38 -17.41 10.70 5.75
CA GLU A 38 -17.31 12.14 5.51
C GLU A 38 -16.20 12.52 4.53
N LYS A 39 -15.22 11.61 4.30
CA LYS A 39 -14.05 11.89 3.49
C LYS A 39 -13.80 10.82 2.43
N PRO A 40 -14.57 10.82 1.32
CA PRO A 40 -14.38 9.80 0.28
C PRO A 40 -13.01 9.87 -0.39
N HIS A 41 -12.36 11.03 -0.42
CA HIS A 41 -11.02 11.17 -1.01
C HIS A 41 -9.96 10.37 -0.24
N ARG A 42 -10.17 10.09 1.04
CA ARG A 42 -9.23 9.30 1.84
C ARG A 42 -9.14 7.86 1.33
N ILE A 43 -10.27 7.29 0.93
CA ILE A 43 -10.29 5.95 0.33
C ILE A 43 -9.44 5.92 -0.93
N LYS A 44 -9.56 6.93 -1.77
CA LYS A 44 -8.80 7.04 -3.01
C LYS A 44 -7.30 7.17 -2.72
N GLU A 45 -6.93 8.02 -1.77
CA GLU A 45 -5.55 8.20 -1.35
C GLU A 45 -4.93 6.89 -0.86
N LEU A 46 -5.65 6.17 0.01
CA LEU A 46 -5.18 4.89 0.55
C LEU A 46 -5.02 3.84 -0.54
N ARG A 47 -5.94 3.79 -1.49
CA ARG A 47 -5.83 2.88 -2.63
C ARG A 47 -4.56 3.17 -3.44
N HIS A 48 -4.25 4.44 -3.67
CA HIS A 48 -3.04 4.84 -4.38
C HIS A 48 -1.79 4.45 -3.60
N GLU A 49 -1.78 4.66 -2.29
CA GLU A 49 -0.65 4.26 -1.45
C GLU A 49 -0.44 2.74 -1.47
N VAL A 50 -1.52 1.97 -1.31
CA VAL A 50 -1.46 0.51 -1.38
C VAL A 50 -0.89 0.06 -2.72
N ALA A 51 -1.34 0.66 -3.81
CA ALA A 51 -0.85 0.33 -5.15
C ALA A 51 0.65 0.63 -5.29
N LYS A 52 1.09 1.77 -4.78
CA LYS A 52 2.52 2.15 -4.81
C LYS A 52 3.37 1.18 -4.00
N ILE A 53 2.93 0.83 -2.80
CA ILE A 53 3.64 -0.12 -1.93
C ILE A 53 3.73 -1.48 -2.60
N LYS A 54 2.63 -1.97 -3.15
CA LYS A 54 2.62 -3.24 -3.88
C LYS A 54 3.55 -3.22 -5.08
N THR A 55 3.58 -2.11 -5.81
CA THR A 55 4.47 -1.95 -6.96
C THR A 55 5.94 -2.07 -6.55
N VAL A 56 6.33 -1.40 -5.46
CA VAL A 56 7.72 -1.46 -4.97
C VAL A 56 8.06 -2.87 -4.49
N ILE A 57 7.16 -3.52 -3.78
CA ILE A 57 7.36 -4.91 -3.33
C ILE A 57 7.53 -5.82 -4.55
N ARG A 58 6.70 -5.65 -5.56
CA ARG A 58 6.78 -6.44 -6.79
C ARG A 58 8.10 -6.22 -7.52
N GLU A 59 8.57 -4.98 -7.60
CA GLU A 59 9.87 -4.66 -8.20
C GLU A 59 11.00 -5.41 -7.50
N ARG A 60 10.96 -5.46 -6.17
CA ARG A 60 11.96 -6.16 -5.37
C ARG A 60 11.93 -7.66 -5.61
N GLU A 61 10.75 -8.25 -5.65
CA GLU A 61 10.58 -9.68 -5.94
C GLU A 61 11.11 -10.03 -7.31
N LEU A 62 10.80 -9.22 -8.32
CA LEU A 62 11.29 -9.43 -9.68
C LEU A 62 12.81 -9.30 -9.78
N SER A 63 13.38 -8.35 -9.06
CA SER A 63 14.83 -8.16 -9.01
C SER A 63 15.52 -9.38 -8.38
N GLU A 64 14.98 -9.88 -7.27
CA GLU A 64 15.50 -11.09 -6.61
C GLU A 64 15.38 -12.30 -7.52
N SER A 65 14.26 -12.46 -8.22
CA SER A 65 14.06 -13.56 -9.17
C SER A 65 15.07 -13.51 -10.30
N LYS A 66 15.39 -12.34 -10.80
CA LYS A 66 16.40 -12.18 -11.85
C LYS A 66 17.79 -12.55 -11.36
N GLU A 67 18.13 -12.18 -10.15
CA GLU A 67 19.40 -12.54 -9.54
C GLU A 67 19.52 -14.04 -9.35
N GLU A 68 18.45 -14.69 -8.92
CA GLU A 68 18.40 -16.15 -8.74
C GLU A 68 18.48 -16.89 -10.08
N ALA A 69 17.93 -16.32 -11.15
CA ALA A 69 17.93 -16.94 -12.46
C ALA A 69 19.33 -16.96 -13.12
N ASN A 70 20.23 -16.14 -12.62
CA ASN A 70 21.60 -16.09 -13.12
C ASN A 70 22.52 -17.00 -12.30
#